data_882725d1681cd2db51b2a3956cb1731f
#
_entry.id   882725d1681cd2db51b2a3956cb1731f
#
_cell.length_a   1.000
_cell.length_b   1.000
_cell.length_c   1.000
_cell.angle_alpha   90.00
_cell.angle_beta   90.00
_cell.angle_gamma   90.00
#
_symmetry.space_group_name_H-M   'P 1'
#
loop_
_entity.id
_entity.type
_entity.pdbx_description
1 polymer ?
#
loop_
_entity_poly.entity_id
_entity_poly.type
_entity_poly.pdbx_seq_one_letter_code
_entity_poly.pdbx_strand_id
1 'polypeptide(L)'
;MDFKVREMLSAQQKNTVSAMTEQTDIMMARSISLSEDITKELNQCLTANGKTFSDLNDNPQLIMDLESALYPSLKSALDVKYCSGVFVVLDATVNTGAECADTSRMGIYLRLSDLKAVNTSKQHVVFFRGNADIARAEQVQLHNRWNLEFDTSALPGYEQIMQFDGNRLVESCLWTDRLELSDTWEDV
;
A
#
# COMPACT_ATOMS: atom_id res chain seq x y z
N MET A 1 -45.11 -14.06 -1.27
CA MET A 1 -44.07 -13.32 -0.57
C MET A 1 -44.68 -12.03 -0.06
N ASP A 2 -44.72 -11.82 1.24
CA ASP A 2 -45.43 -10.72 1.89
C ASP A 2 -44.82 -9.35 1.48
N PHE A 3 -45.67 -8.36 1.23
CA PHE A 3 -45.26 -6.99 0.83
C PHE A 3 -44.26 -6.39 1.83
N LYS A 4 -44.46 -6.59 3.13
CA LYS A 4 -43.51 -6.17 4.17
C LYS A 4 -42.14 -6.78 4.05
N VAL A 5 -42.02 -8.05 3.65
CA VAL A 5 -40.72 -8.72 3.45
C VAL A 5 -39.97 -8.10 2.28
N ARG A 6 -40.67 -7.73 1.20
CA ARG A 6 -40.04 -7.05 0.05
C ARG A 6 -39.55 -5.65 0.42
N GLU A 7 -40.31 -4.88 1.19
CA GLU A 7 -39.89 -3.57 1.68
C GLU A 7 -38.67 -3.67 2.58
N MET A 8 -38.64 -4.62 3.52
CA MET A 8 -37.48 -4.84 4.40
C MET A 8 -36.24 -5.24 3.62
N LEU A 9 -36.36 -6.15 2.66
CA LEU A 9 -35.23 -6.56 1.80
C LEU A 9 -34.71 -5.39 0.96
N SER A 10 -35.61 -4.57 0.39
CA SER A 10 -35.23 -3.38 -0.39
C SER A 10 -34.50 -2.33 0.48
N ALA A 11 -34.97 -2.10 1.71
CA ALA A 11 -34.33 -1.19 2.65
C ALA A 11 -32.94 -1.72 3.07
N GLN A 12 -32.82 -3.02 3.34
CA GLN A 12 -31.55 -3.64 3.69
C GLN A 12 -30.54 -3.57 2.54
N GLN A 13 -30.99 -3.84 1.30
CA GLN A 13 -30.12 -3.69 0.11
C GLN A 13 -29.61 -2.26 -0.06
N LYS A 14 -30.49 -1.25 0.08
CA LYS A 14 -30.08 0.16 -0.01
C LYS A 14 -29.05 0.53 1.06
N ASN A 15 -29.27 0.08 2.30
CA ASN A 15 -28.33 0.34 3.39
C ASN A 15 -26.96 -0.33 3.13
N THR A 16 -26.94 -1.56 2.60
CA THR A 16 -25.71 -2.27 2.27
C THR A 16 -24.97 -1.55 1.13
N VAL A 17 -25.66 -1.17 0.06
CA VAL A 17 -25.04 -0.42 -1.05
C VAL A 17 -24.48 0.91 -0.56
N SER A 18 -25.24 1.67 0.26
CA SER A 18 -24.77 2.93 0.82
C SER A 18 -23.50 2.76 1.67
N ALA A 19 -23.45 1.74 2.52
CA ALA A 19 -22.29 1.45 3.36
C ALA A 19 -21.06 1.05 2.52
N MET A 20 -21.26 0.26 1.46
CA MET A 20 -20.17 -0.10 0.54
C MET A 20 -19.67 1.12 -0.23
N THR A 21 -20.56 1.98 -0.73
CA THR A 21 -20.17 3.22 -1.40
C THR A 21 -19.37 4.12 -0.48
N GLU A 22 -19.83 4.34 0.76
CA GLU A 22 -19.10 5.12 1.74
C GLU A 22 -17.69 4.56 1.99
N GLN A 23 -17.56 3.23 2.13
CA GLN A 23 -16.28 2.59 2.33
C GLN A 23 -15.35 2.80 1.13
N THR A 24 -15.85 2.62 -0.10
CA THR A 24 -15.04 2.81 -1.31
C THR A 24 -14.59 4.26 -1.47
N ASP A 25 -15.47 5.22 -1.19
CA ASP A 25 -15.15 6.65 -1.27
C ASP A 25 -14.07 7.06 -0.25
N ILE A 26 -14.16 6.54 0.98
CA ILE A 26 -13.14 6.76 2.03
C ILE A 26 -11.78 6.21 1.57
N MET A 27 -11.75 4.97 1.06
CA MET A 27 -10.50 4.33 0.65
C MET A 27 -9.89 5.05 -0.55
N MET A 28 -10.69 5.44 -1.54
CA MET A 28 -10.22 6.19 -2.70
C MET A 28 -9.65 7.55 -2.30
N ALA A 29 -10.37 8.33 -1.51
CA ALA A 29 -9.90 9.62 -1.00
C ALA A 29 -8.59 9.49 -0.22
N ARG A 30 -8.47 8.43 0.60
CA ARG A 30 -7.25 8.16 1.37
C ARG A 30 -6.08 7.77 0.47
N SER A 31 -6.31 6.95 -0.55
CA SER A 31 -5.26 6.58 -1.52
C SER A 31 -4.73 7.78 -2.27
N ILE A 32 -5.61 8.70 -2.69
CA ILE A 32 -5.23 9.96 -3.34
C ILE A 32 -4.37 10.82 -2.39
N SER A 33 -4.86 11.07 -1.17
CA SER A 33 -4.12 11.85 -0.18
C SER A 33 -2.75 11.24 0.13
N LEU A 34 -2.69 9.91 0.30
CA LEU A 34 -1.43 9.20 0.54
C LEU A 34 -0.46 9.34 -0.64
N SER A 35 -0.95 9.27 -1.88
CA SER A 35 -0.13 9.45 -3.07
C SER A 35 0.46 10.87 -3.15
N GLU A 36 -0.31 11.90 -2.76
CA GLU A 36 0.16 13.29 -2.67
C GLU A 36 1.24 13.43 -1.59
N ASP A 37 1.02 12.86 -0.40
CA ASP A 37 2.00 12.87 0.70
C ASP A 37 3.30 12.17 0.28
N ILE A 38 3.21 10.98 -0.32
CA ILE A 38 4.37 10.21 -0.83
C ILE A 38 5.13 11.03 -1.87
N THR A 39 4.44 11.63 -2.83
CA THR A 39 5.07 12.44 -3.88
C THR A 39 5.83 13.63 -3.27
N LYS A 40 5.27 14.26 -2.27
CA LYS A 40 5.91 15.37 -1.55
C LYS A 40 7.17 14.91 -0.81
N GLU A 41 7.07 13.84 -0.02
CA GLU A 41 8.21 13.28 0.73
C GLU A 41 9.32 12.78 -0.21
N LEU A 42 8.96 12.13 -1.31
CA LEU A 42 9.89 11.72 -2.37
C LEU A 42 10.68 12.93 -2.91
N ASN A 43 9.97 13.98 -3.33
CA ASN A 43 10.60 15.18 -3.87
C ASN A 43 11.49 15.89 -2.83
N GLN A 44 11.07 15.94 -1.58
CA GLN A 44 11.86 16.54 -0.50
C GLN A 44 13.14 15.74 -0.23
N CYS A 45 13.05 14.42 -0.13
CA CYS A 45 14.19 13.54 0.08
C CYS A 45 15.20 13.63 -1.05
N LEU A 46 14.75 13.55 -2.32
CA LEU A 46 15.62 13.65 -3.48
C LEU A 46 16.28 15.05 -3.56
N THR A 47 15.53 16.12 -3.38
CA THR A 47 16.05 17.49 -3.42
C THR A 47 17.08 17.74 -2.32
N ALA A 48 16.83 17.28 -1.09
CA ALA A 48 17.74 17.42 0.03
C ALA A 48 19.08 16.72 -0.22
N ASN A 49 19.08 15.63 -0.99
CA ASN A 49 20.27 14.88 -1.37
C ASN A 49 20.89 15.35 -2.71
N GLY A 50 20.30 16.32 -3.40
CA GLY A 50 20.74 16.75 -4.74
C GLY A 50 20.64 15.63 -5.77
N LYS A 51 19.62 14.78 -5.65
CA LYS A 51 19.39 13.56 -6.42
C LYS A 51 18.11 13.65 -7.24
N THR A 52 18.00 12.77 -8.23
CA THR A 52 16.81 12.56 -9.05
C THR A 52 16.24 11.16 -8.81
N PHE A 53 15.07 10.88 -9.33
CA PHE A 53 14.44 9.55 -9.18
C PHE A 53 15.31 8.41 -9.75
N SER A 54 16.00 8.65 -10.88
CA SER A 54 16.90 7.66 -11.48
C SER A 54 18.11 7.30 -10.60
N ASP A 55 18.51 8.18 -9.68
CA ASP A 55 19.59 7.92 -8.73
C ASP A 55 19.21 6.93 -7.62
N LEU A 56 17.94 6.52 -7.52
CA LEU A 56 17.49 5.48 -6.60
C LEU A 56 18.02 4.10 -7.02
N ASN A 57 18.10 3.83 -8.32
CA ASN A 57 18.61 2.55 -8.80
C ASN A 57 20.05 2.33 -8.33
N ASP A 58 20.35 1.12 -7.88
CA ASP A 58 21.67 0.71 -7.37
C ASP A 58 22.18 1.55 -6.18
N ASN A 59 21.26 2.25 -5.48
CA ASN A 59 21.61 3.11 -4.35
C ASN A 59 20.84 2.71 -3.07
N PRO A 60 21.25 1.63 -2.40
CA PRO A 60 20.54 1.11 -1.22
C PRO A 60 20.40 2.12 -0.08
N GLN A 61 21.37 3.02 0.08
CA GLN A 61 21.32 4.02 1.13
C GLN A 61 20.25 5.08 0.86
N LEU A 62 20.19 5.61 -0.36
CA LEU A 62 19.17 6.59 -0.75
C LEU A 62 17.77 5.98 -0.69
N ILE A 63 17.64 4.69 -1.07
CA ILE A 63 16.40 3.92 -0.94
C ILE A 63 15.98 3.85 0.53
N MET A 64 16.88 3.47 1.43
CA MET A 64 16.61 3.38 2.86
C MET A 64 16.20 4.72 3.45
N ASP A 65 16.87 5.81 3.08
CA ASP A 65 16.57 7.17 3.54
C ASP A 65 15.15 7.58 3.08
N LEU A 66 14.80 7.27 1.82
CA LEU A 66 13.48 7.53 1.27
C LEU A 66 12.41 6.68 1.96
N GLU A 67 12.60 5.37 2.09
CA GLU A 67 11.66 4.48 2.78
C GLU A 67 11.44 4.92 4.23
N SER A 68 12.50 5.36 4.92
CA SER A 68 12.40 5.91 6.27
C SER A 68 11.54 7.18 6.33
N ALA A 69 11.66 8.05 5.32
CA ALA A 69 10.84 9.25 5.20
C ALA A 69 9.36 8.92 4.90
N LEU A 70 9.09 7.89 4.10
CA LEU A 70 7.74 7.46 3.72
C LEU A 70 7.00 6.69 4.82
N TYR A 71 7.74 6.01 5.70
CA TYR A 71 7.17 5.12 6.72
C TYR A 71 6.09 5.77 7.60
N PRO A 72 6.26 7.01 8.14
CA PRO A 72 5.24 7.64 8.99
C PRO A 72 3.90 7.85 8.26
N SER A 73 3.92 8.26 6.98
CA SER A 73 2.73 8.46 6.15
C SER A 73 2.00 7.15 5.90
N LEU A 74 2.74 6.07 5.61
CA LEU A 74 2.18 4.73 5.43
C LEU A 74 1.59 4.19 6.74
N LYS A 75 2.29 4.34 7.86
CA LYS A 75 1.79 3.93 9.17
C LYS A 75 0.49 4.65 9.53
N SER A 76 0.43 5.97 9.31
CA SER A 76 -0.78 6.77 9.53
C SER A 76 -1.96 6.32 8.64
N ALA A 77 -1.68 5.78 7.45
CA ALA A 77 -2.74 5.26 6.58
C ALA A 77 -3.45 4.03 7.17
N LEU A 78 -2.76 3.23 7.99
CA LEU A 78 -3.37 2.07 8.68
C LEU A 78 -4.33 2.46 9.79
N ASP A 79 -4.26 3.69 10.31
CA ASP A 79 -5.20 4.18 11.34
C ASP A 79 -6.58 4.52 10.76
N VAL A 80 -6.72 4.47 9.44
CA VAL A 80 -8.00 4.74 8.77
C VAL A 80 -8.90 3.51 8.82
N LYS A 81 -10.14 3.74 9.20
CA LYS A 81 -11.17 2.69 9.21
C LYS A 81 -11.22 1.94 7.86
N TYR A 82 -11.31 0.63 7.93
CA TYR A 82 -11.32 -0.30 6.79
C TYR A 82 -9.96 -0.52 6.09
N CYS A 83 -8.88 0.13 6.50
CA CYS A 83 -7.55 -0.12 5.96
C CYS A 83 -6.90 -1.28 6.74
N SER A 84 -6.63 -2.39 6.08
CA SER A 84 -5.96 -3.56 6.66
C SER A 84 -4.49 -3.67 6.28
N GLY A 85 -4.10 -2.97 5.23
CA GLY A 85 -2.73 -2.93 4.74
C GLY A 85 -2.51 -1.74 3.83
N VAL A 86 -1.28 -1.30 3.73
CA VAL A 86 -0.86 -0.20 2.87
C VAL A 86 0.50 -0.52 2.28
N PHE A 87 0.67 -0.20 1.01
CA PHE A 87 1.96 -0.33 0.36
C PHE A 87 2.22 0.81 -0.62
N VAL A 88 3.49 1.04 -0.88
CA VAL A 88 4.00 1.87 -1.97
C VAL A 88 5.03 1.06 -2.74
N VAL A 89 4.95 1.12 -4.05
CA VAL A 89 5.95 0.57 -4.96
C VAL A 89 6.52 1.71 -5.77
N LEU A 90 7.83 1.82 -5.80
CA LEU A 90 8.56 2.83 -6.56
C LEU A 90 9.26 2.13 -7.73
N ASP A 91 9.22 2.71 -8.91
CA ASP A 91 9.84 2.12 -10.12
C ASP A 91 11.37 2.26 -10.10
N ALA A 92 11.98 1.66 -9.07
CA ALA A 92 13.41 1.59 -8.87
C ALA A 92 13.77 0.28 -8.17
N THR A 93 14.97 -0.25 -8.38
CA THR A 93 15.48 -1.49 -7.78
C THR A 93 16.82 -1.26 -7.09
N VAL A 94 17.10 -2.05 -6.06
CA VAL A 94 18.37 -1.99 -5.32
C VAL A 94 19.54 -2.56 -6.14
N ASN A 95 19.27 -3.36 -7.17
CA ASN A 95 20.29 -3.99 -8.01
C ASN A 95 19.80 -4.21 -9.45
N THR A 96 20.17 -3.31 -10.34
CA THR A 96 19.83 -3.40 -11.77
C THR A 96 20.53 -4.55 -12.50
N GLY A 97 21.56 -5.14 -11.91
CA GLY A 97 22.29 -6.29 -12.46
C GLY A 97 21.72 -7.65 -12.05
N ALA A 98 20.66 -7.70 -11.23
CA ALA A 98 20.03 -8.96 -10.83
C ALA A 98 19.20 -9.57 -11.98
N GLU A 99 19.09 -10.92 -12.02
CA GLU A 99 18.25 -11.61 -13.03
C GLU A 99 16.77 -11.17 -12.96
N CYS A 100 16.28 -10.80 -11.77
CA CYS A 100 14.91 -10.35 -11.54
C CYS A 100 14.74 -8.81 -11.57
N ALA A 101 15.75 -8.05 -12.01
CA ALA A 101 15.72 -6.59 -11.99
C ALA A 101 14.52 -5.99 -12.72
N ASP A 102 14.06 -6.65 -13.79
CA ASP A 102 12.91 -6.19 -14.58
C ASP A 102 11.59 -6.23 -13.81
N THR A 103 11.47 -7.13 -12.85
CA THR A 103 10.25 -7.31 -12.03
C THR A 103 10.44 -6.94 -10.56
N SER A 104 11.68 -6.68 -10.13
CA SER A 104 11.99 -6.31 -8.75
C SER A 104 11.90 -4.80 -8.55
N ARG A 105 11.10 -4.36 -7.58
CA ARG A 105 10.89 -2.94 -7.28
C ARG A 105 10.93 -2.68 -5.78
N MET A 106 11.61 -1.61 -5.42
CA MET A 106 11.66 -1.14 -4.04
C MET A 106 10.31 -0.63 -3.55
N GLY A 107 10.16 -0.54 -2.23
CA GLY A 107 9.00 0.03 -1.60
C GLY A 107 8.70 -0.57 -0.24
N ILE A 108 7.62 -0.11 0.39
CA ILE A 108 7.21 -0.54 1.72
C ILE A 108 5.84 -1.20 1.65
N TYR A 109 5.67 -2.31 2.37
CA TYR A 109 4.37 -2.92 2.65
C TYR A 109 4.20 -3.16 4.14
N LEU A 110 3.19 -2.51 4.70
CA LEU A 110 2.75 -2.65 6.09
C LEU A 110 1.36 -3.27 6.13
N ARG A 111 1.11 -4.13 7.10
CA ARG A 111 -0.20 -4.76 7.31
C ARG A 111 -0.53 -4.86 8.80
N LEU A 112 -1.82 -4.85 9.12
CA LEU A 112 -2.29 -5.18 10.47
C LEU A 112 -2.28 -6.70 10.67
N SER A 113 -1.71 -7.16 11.79
CA SER A 113 -1.60 -8.59 12.11
C SER A 113 -2.95 -9.23 12.44
N ASP A 114 -3.89 -8.45 12.96
CA ASP A 114 -5.23 -8.92 13.33
C ASP A 114 -6.30 -8.04 12.69
N LEU A 115 -6.92 -8.54 11.63
CA LEU A 115 -8.02 -7.86 10.94
C LEU A 115 -9.28 -7.75 11.80
N LYS A 116 -9.42 -8.59 12.83
CA LYS A 116 -10.56 -8.51 13.78
C LYS A 116 -10.35 -7.39 14.80
N ALA A 117 -9.10 -6.98 15.01
CA ALA A 117 -8.71 -5.91 15.91
C ALA A 117 -8.77 -4.50 15.30
N VAL A 118 -9.28 -4.34 14.07
CA VAL A 118 -9.32 -3.07 13.31
C VAL A 118 -9.93 -1.88 14.09
N ASN A 119 -10.58 -2.13 15.22
CA ASN A 119 -11.17 -1.11 16.09
C ASN A 119 -10.63 -1.13 17.52
N THR A 120 -9.50 -1.82 17.78
CA THR A 120 -8.93 -1.89 19.13
C THR A 120 -7.55 -1.24 19.17
N SER A 121 -7.21 -0.67 20.34
CA SER A 121 -5.90 -0.05 20.62
C SER A 121 -4.70 -1.02 20.61
N LYS A 122 -4.88 -2.27 20.13
CA LYS A 122 -3.88 -3.33 20.07
C LYS A 122 -3.58 -3.76 18.63
N GLN A 123 -3.66 -2.84 17.68
CA GLN A 123 -3.27 -3.15 16.31
C GLN A 123 -1.75 -3.30 16.25
N HIS A 124 -1.30 -4.50 15.92
CA HIS A 124 0.11 -4.74 15.65
C HIS A 124 0.36 -4.61 14.14
N VAL A 125 1.21 -3.67 13.79
CA VAL A 125 1.70 -3.53 12.42
C VAL A 125 2.76 -4.60 12.18
N VAL A 126 2.72 -5.22 11.02
CA VAL A 126 3.72 -6.18 10.55
C VAL A 126 4.33 -5.65 9.25
N PHE A 127 5.63 -5.80 9.10
CA PHE A 127 6.42 -5.31 7.98
C PHE A 127 6.67 -6.45 6.99
N PHE A 128 6.16 -6.33 5.78
CA PHE A 128 6.23 -7.38 4.75
C PHE A 128 7.27 -7.11 3.66
N ARG A 129 7.46 -5.84 3.28
CA ARG A 129 8.40 -5.40 2.24
C ARG A 129 9.09 -4.12 2.67
N GLY A 130 10.33 -3.94 2.22
CA GLY A 130 11.16 -2.77 2.51
C GLY A 130 12.36 -3.08 3.37
N ASN A 131 13.14 -2.06 3.70
CA ASN A 131 14.38 -2.23 4.46
C ASN A 131 14.11 -2.68 5.91
N ALA A 132 14.69 -3.80 6.31
CA ALA A 132 14.53 -4.38 7.65
C ALA A 132 15.05 -3.48 8.78
N ASP A 133 15.96 -2.56 8.49
CA ASP A 133 16.47 -1.63 9.50
C ASP A 133 15.40 -0.62 9.94
N ILE A 134 14.46 -0.27 9.05
CA ILE A 134 13.30 0.56 9.39
C ILE A 134 12.41 -0.20 10.39
N ALA A 135 12.09 -1.46 10.08
CA ALA A 135 11.29 -2.28 11.00
C ALA A 135 11.95 -2.42 12.38
N ARG A 136 13.27 -2.55 12.40
CA ARG A 136 14.05 -2.61 13.65
C ARG A 136 14.02 -1.28 14.41
N ALA A 137 14.23 -0.17 13.74
CA ALA A 137 14.20 1.17 14.33
C ALA A 137 12.81 1.50 14.91
N GLU A 138 11.76 1.13 14.19
CA GLU A 138 10.37 1.37 14.56
C GLU A 138 9.77 0.30 15.49
N GLN A 139 10.57 -0.72 15.86
CA GLN A 139 10.15 -1.85 16.71
C GLN A 139 8.93 -2.61 16.15
N VAL A 140 8.86 -2.73 14.82
CA VAL A 140 7.81 -3.44 14.11
C VAL A 140 8.31 -4.84 13.74
N GLN A 141 7.44 -5.85 13.92
CA GLN A 141 7.78 -7.22 13.60
C GLN A 141 7.91 -7.41 12.08
N LEU A 142 8.99 -8.07 11.65
CA LEU A 142 9.09 -8.58 10.28
C LEU A 142 8.21 -9.82 10.11
N HIS A 143 7.49 -9.88 9.02
CA HIS A 143 6.75 -11.09 8.64
C HIS A 143 7.72 -12.21 8.25
N ASN A 144 7.33 -13.49 8.44
CA ASN A 144 8.15 -14.66 8.08
C ASN A 144 8.43 -14.73 6.55
N ARG A 145 7.62 -14.11 5.73
CA ARG A 145 7.77 -13.97 4.27
C ARG A 145 8.23 -12.57 3.87
N TRP A 146 8.92 -11.88 4.76
CA TRP A 146 9.51 -10.58 4.44
C TRP A 146 10.49 -10.71 3.26
N ASN A 147 10.48 -9.70 2.40
CA ASN A 147 11.48 -9.51 1.36
C ASN A 147 11.83 -8.02 1.26
N LEU A 148 13.00 -7.70 0.72
CA LEU A 148 13.46 -6.32 0.54
C LEU A 148 12.64 -5.60 -0.52
N GLU A 149 12.35 -6.26 -1.64
CA GLU A 149 11.66 -5.71 -2.80
C GLU A 149 10.36 -6.46 -3.10
N PHE A 150 9.50 -5.83 -3.90
CA PHE A 150 8.32 -6.43 -4.49
C PHE A 150 8.68 -7.18 -5.77
N ASP A 151 7.99 -8.28 -6.03
CA ASP A 151 7.88 -8.84 -7.36
C ASP A 151 6.63 -8.26 -8.04
N THR A 152 6.84 -7.38 -9.01
CA THR A 152 5.75 -6.69 -9.71
C THR A 152 4.97 -7.61 -10.65
N SER A 153 5.53 -8.75 -11.03
CA SER A 153 4.80 -9.75 -11.82
C SER A 153 3.62 -10.36 -11.04
N ALA A 154 3.70 -10.32 -9.71
CA ALA A 154 2.66 -10.78 -8.81
C ALA A 154 1.67 -9.67 -8.39
N LEU A 155 1.85 -8.41 -8.85
CA LEU A 155 0.99 -7.28 -8.49
C LEU A 155 -0.10 -7.07 -9.55
N PRO A 156 -1.38 -7.39 -9.26
CA PRO A 156 -2.47 -7.15 -10.20
C PRO A 156 -2.58 -5.67 -10.58
N GLY A 157 -2.67 -5.39 -11.86
CA GLY A 157 -2.85 -4.04 -12.39
C GLY A 157 -1.58 -3.17 -12.37
N TYR A 158 -0.41 -3.68 -11.96
CA TYR A 158 0.82 -2.90 -11.93
C TYR A 158 1.17 -2.32 -13.30
N GLU A 159 1.21 -3.13 -14.35
CA GLU A 159 1.50 -2.67 -15.71
C GLU A 159 0.46 -1.66 -16.21
N GLN A 160 -0.81 -1.87 -15.89
CA GLN A 160 -1.89 -0.96 -16.28
C GLN A 160 -1.72 0.41 -15.63
N ILE A 161 -1.33 0.46 -14.34
CA ILE A 161 -1.06 1.70 -13.61
C ILE A 161 0.16 2.40 -14.19
N MET A 162 1.23 1.66 -14.48
CA MET A 162 2.48 2.23 -15.03
C MET A 162 2.32 2.77 -16.45
N GLN A 163 1.37 2.26 -17.23
CA GLN A 163 1.06 2.74 -18.58
C GLN A 163 0.03 3.89 -18.58
N PHE A 164 -0.47 4.27 -17.40
CA PHE A 164 -1.50 5.29 -17.30
C PHE A 164 -0.95 6.68 -17.65
N ASP A 165 -1.55 7.33 -18.66
CA ASP A 165 -1.18 8.65 -19.18
C ASP A 165 -2.17 9.76 -18.79
N GLY A 166 -2.90 9.55 -17.70
CA GLY A 166 -3.92 10.51 -17.23
C GLY A 166 -3.33 11.69 -16.48
N ASN A 167 -3.93 12.88 -16.71
CA ASN A 167 -3.51 14.10 -16.01
C ASN A 167 -4.16 14.31 -14.64
N ARG A 168 -5.07 13.40 -14.23
CA ARG A 168 -5.85 13.53 -13.00
C ARG A 168 -5.64 12.31 -12.11
N LEU A 169 -5.21 12.56 -10.88
CA LEU A 169 -4.93 11.51 -9.90
C LEU A 169 -6.13 10.58 -9.66
N VAL A 170 -7.35 11.12 -9.69
CA VAL A 170 -8.60 10.34 -9.57
C VAL A 170 -8.76 9.34 -10.70
N GLU A 171 -8.32 9.68 -11.91
CA GLU A 171 -8.42 8.81 -13.09
C GLU A 171 -7.40 7.66 -13.05
N SER A 172 -6.33 7.79 -12.24
CA SER A 172 -5.35 6.73 -12.01
C SER A 172 -5.71 5.78 -10.85
N CYS A 173 -6.85 6.00 -10.18
CA CYS A 173 -7.33 5.07 -9.17
C CYS A 173 -7.93 3.82 -9.84
N LEU A 174 -7.35 2.66 -9.53
CA LEU A 174 -7.78 1.37 -10.03
C LEU A 174 -8.20 0.47 -8.86
N TRP A 175 -9.40 -0.13 -8.95
CA TRP A 175 -9.80 -1.23 -8.08
C TRP A 175 -9.31 -2.53 -8.71
N THR A 176 -8.42 -3.23 -8.02
CA THR A 176 -7.89 -4.51 -8.47
C THR A 176 -8.63 -5.67 -7.82
N ASP A 177 -8.48 -6.85 -8.38
CA ASP A 177 -8.79 -8.09 -7.67
C ASP A 177 -7.89 -8.23 -6.44
N ARG A 178 -8.19 -9.24 -5.62
CA ARG A 178 -7.45 -9.53 -4.39
C ARG A 178 -5.94 -9.62 -4.65
N LEU A 179 -5.16 -8.86 -3.92
CA LEU A 179 -3.71 -8.95 -3.92
C LEU A 179 -3.26 -10.19 -3.13
N GLU A 180 -2.70 -11.16 -3.81
CA GLU A 180 -2.07 -12.33 -3.18
C GLU A 180 -0.58 -12.02 -2.89
N LEU A 181 -0.31 -10.97 -2.13
CA LEU A 181 1.05 -10.64 -1.68
C LEU A 181 1.60 -11.61 -0.62
N SER A 182 0.76 -12.50 -0.13
CA SER A 182 1.15 -13.65 0.70
C SER A 182 0.28 -14.83 0.33
N ASP A 183 0.86 -16.00 0.08
CA ASP A 183 0.18 -17.21 -0.39
C ASP A 183 -0.81 -17.82 0.60
N THR A 184 -0.99 -17.26 1.78
CA THR A 184 -1.94 -17.77 2.75
C THR A 184 -2.57 -16.67 3.56
N TRP A 185 -3.88 -16.56 3.42
CA TRP A 185 -4.75 -15.83 4.35
C TRP A 185 -4.96 -16.62 5.66
N GLU A 186 -4.42 -17.83 5.75
CA GLU A 186 -4.61 -18.75 6.87
C GLU A 186 -3.66 -18.50 8.03
N ASP A 187 -2.60 -17.72 7.82
CA ASP A 187 -1.57 -17.41 8.83
C ASP A 187 -1.81 -16.06 9.53
N VAL A 188 -3.06 -15.60 9.61
CA VAL A 188 -3.44 -14.40 10.35
C VAL A 188 -4.52 -14.70 11.38
#